data_8e6d720d399169478835df5516fb7544
#
_entry.id   8e6d720d399169478835df5516fb7544
#
_cell.length_a   1.000
_cell.length_b   1.000
_cell.length_c   1.000
_cell.angle_alpha   90.00
_cell.angle_beta   90.00
_cell.angle_gamma   90.00
#
_symmetry.space_group_name_H-M   'P 1'
#
loop_
_entity.id
_entity.type
_entity.pdbx_description
1 polymer ?
#
loop_
_entity_poly.entity_id
_entity_poly.type
_entity_poly.pdbx_seq_one_letter_code
_entity_poly.pdbx_strand_id
1 'polypeptide(L)'
;MVDFNPLLENLQERVVQEKPLKLIYADNTYSVFNKGTTEFHGAEEEFIGDQPLEGVKWKKTLKSSDAENLPEVFSCRLKIIHDHFYYTIYNKKVMKRALQSPTEMAALVDQLTDSMTTKPKLDLNRVLTKVICTKDNYNNAAWETVTAEEAKIDSLDKAIAILRKIKAAANGMVEPSDKYNRGYQKPNSHDWNKVVTNSESRKNLVLTIDPDFLDDLEIYFLADVARDSNLNPYKLFKEVIVKKLTNNALATLHDEKSVVYRIINEDGITHEQVFGSGNSKFGYHMTVIGGMIPFTNSWALARA
;
A
#
# COMPACT_ATOMS: atom_id res chain seq x y z
N MET A 1 -8.06 -45.60 12.15
CA MET A 1 -8.05 -44.37 11.36
C MET A 1 -7.65 -43.27 12.32
N VAL A 2 -6.53 -42.54 12.09
CA VAL A 2 -6.13 -41.47 13.01
C VAL A 2 -7.08 -40.32 12.75
N ASP A 3 -7.72 -39.87 13.81
CA ASP A 3 -8.61 -38.70 13.75
C ASP A 3 -7.75 -37.44 13.67
N PHE A 4 -7.89 -36.68 12.58
CA PHE A 4 -7.18 -35.43 12.34
C PHE A 4 -7.98 -34.21 12.79
N ASN A 5 -9.24 -34.40 13.26
CA ASN A 5 -10.10 -33.30 13.66
C ASN A 5 -9.50 -32.40 14.75
N PRO A 6 -8.87 -32.96 15.84
CA PRO A 6 -8.27 -32.11 16.88
C PRO A 6 -7.10 -31.25 16.37
N LEU A 7 -6.34 -31.75 15.36
CA LEU A 7 -5.26 -30.97 14.75
C LEU A 7 -5.84 -29.82 13.92
N LEU A 8 -6.92 -30.08 13.19
CA LEU A 8 -7.58 -29.09 12.36
C LEU A 8 -8.26 -28.00 13.19
N GLU A 9 -8.95 -28.38 14.28
CA GLU A 9 -9.58 -27.44 15.19
C GLU A 9 -8.52 -26.51 15.81
N ASN A 10 -7.42 -27.05 16.34
CA ASN A 10 -6.31 -26.27 16.87
C ASN A 10 -5.69 -25.36 15.82
N LEU A 11 -5.54 -25.82 14.58
CA LEU A 11 -4.98 -25.05 13.49
C LEU A 11 -5.93 -23.93 13.05
N GLN A 12 -7.22 -24.20 12.99
CA GLN A 12 -8.24 -23.21 12.67
C GLN A 12 -8.37 -22.16 13.78
N GLU A 13 -8.47 -22.58 15.05
CA GLU A 13 -8.54 -21.67 16.19
C GLU A 13 -7.30 -20.76 16.25
N ARG A 14 -6.11 -21.34 16.11
CA ARG A 14 -4.85 -20.59 16.19
C ARG A 14 -4.72 -19.60 15.04
N VAL A 15 -5.08 -19.98 13.84
CA VAL A 15 -5.03 -19.09 12.68
C VAL A 15 -6.09 -17.99 12.76
N VAL A 16 -7.30 -18.30 13.21
CA VAL A 16 -8.35 -17.30 13.41
C VAL A 16 -8.00 -16.32 14.52
N GLN A 17 -7.37 -16.78 15.60
CA GLN A 17 -6.97 -15.92 16.72
C GLN A 17 -5.69 -15.11 16.45
N GLU A 18 -4.66 -15.69 15.83
CA GLU A 18 -3.37 -15.05 15.60
C GLU A 18 -3.29 -14.27 14.28
N LYS A 19 -4.16 -14.56 13.31
CA LYS A 19 -4.13 -14.03 11.96
C LYS A 19 -4.27 -12.50 11.88
N PRO A 20 -5.20 -11.83 12.58
CA PRO A 20 -5.25 -10.39 12.62
C PRO A 20 -3.98 -9.77 13.22
N LEU A 21 -3.43 -10.39 14.26
CA LEU A 21 -2.20 -9.93 14.92
C LEU A 21 -0.97 -10.13 14.03
N LYS A 22 -0.79 -11.28 13.39
CA LYS A 22 0.36 -11.54 12.51
C LYS A 22 0.34 -10.73 11.22
N LEU A 23 -0.83 -10.46 10.64
CA LEU A 23 -0.96 -9.58 9.48
C LEU A 23 -0.66 -8.11 9.83
N ILE A 24 -0.94 -7.69 11.07
CA ILE A 24 -0.65 -6.35 11.58
C ILE A 24 0.81 -6.21 12.02
N TYR A 25 1.37 -7.25 12.70
CA TYR A 25 2.70 -7.19 13.33
C TYR A 25 3.83 -7.75 12.47
N ALA A 26 3.56 -8.55 11.45
CA ALA A 26 4.63 -9.14 10.69
C ALA A 26 4.90 -8.33 9.43
N ASP A 27 5.99 -7.60 9.44
CA ASP A 27 6.70 -6.99 8.29
C ASP A 27 5.83 -6.53 7.11
N ASN A 28 4.64 -6.01 7.40
CA ASN A 28 3.87 -5.36 6.37
C ASN A 28 4.40 -3.95 6.23
N THR A 29 5.33 -3.80 5.32
CA THR A 29 6.01 -2.54 5.02
C THR A 29 5.03 -1.39 4.73
N TYR A 30 3.83 -1.71 4.28
CA TYR A 30 2.80 -0.73 3.91
C TYR A 30 1.60 -0.72 4.88
N SER A 31 1.81 -1.06 6.16
CA SER A 31 0.75 -1.09 7.18
C SER A 31 -0.01 0.23 7.33
N VAL A 32 0.67 1.35 7.10
CA VAL A 32 0.09 2.70 7.15
C VAL A 32 -1.08 2.88 6.17
N PHE A 33 -1.08 2.16 5.06
CA PHE A 33 -2.13 2.21 4.04
C PHE A 33 -3.23 1.15 4.24
N ASN A 34 -3.11 0.32 5.27
CA ASN A 34 -4.09 -0.71 5.59
C ASN A 34 -5.34 -0.09 6.23
N LYS A 35 -6.48 -0.25 5.60
CA LYS A 35 -7.78 0.17 6.14
C LYS A 35 -8.52 -0.96 6.87
N GLY A 36 -7.80 -2.00 7.26
CA GLY A 36 -8.32 -3.14 8.02
C GLY A 36 -8.78 -4.30 7.14
N THR A 37 -9.47 -5.23 7.78
CA THR A 37 -10.14 -6.35 7.13
C THR A 37 -11.60 -6.00 6.93
N THR A 38 -12.22 -6.50 5.88
CA THR A 38 -13.65 -6.40 5.67
C THR A 38 -14.25 -7.80 5.55
N GLU A 39 -15.37 -8.01 6.20
CA GLU A 39 -16.18 -9.22 6.02
C GLU A 39 -17.08 -9.12 4.78
N PHE A 40 -17.07 -7.98 4.11
CA PHE A 40 -17.92 -7.72 2.96
C PHE A 40 -17.30 -8.33 1.71
N HIS A 41 -18.00 -9.25 1.08
CA HIS A 41 -17.57 -9.98 -0.13
C HIS A 41 -17.74 -9.16 -1.43
N GLY A 42 -17.63 -7.84 -1.35
CA GLY A 42 -17.66 -6.96 -2.53
C GLY A 42 -16.36 -7.03 -3.31
N ALA A 43 -16.45 -7.12 -4.64
CA ALA A 43 -15.30 -7.11 -5.53
C ALA A 43 -14.69 -5.70 -5.74
N GLU A 44 -15.35 -4.65 -5.29
CA GLU A 44 -14.96 -3.25 -5.51
C GLU A 44 -15.28 -2.41 -4.28
N GLU A 45 -14.41 -1.44 -3.98
CA GLU A 45 -14.64 -0.40 -2.98
C GLU A 45 -14.69 0.96 -3.67
N GLU A 46 -15.75 1.73 -3.42
CA GLU A 46 -15.94 3.04 -4.03
C GLU A 46 -15.59 4.16 -3.07
N PHE A 47 -14.71 5.05 -3.51
CA PHE A 47 -14.35 6.28 -2.82
C PHE A 47 -15.00 7.47 -3.54
N ILE A 48 -15.64 8.33 -2.78
CA ILE A 48 -16.35 9.50 -3.28
C ILE A 48 -15.63 10.76 -2.84
N GLY A 49 -15.46 11.69 -3.76
CA GLY A 49 -14.93 13.03 -3.51
C GLY A 49 -15.82 14.10 -4.13
N ASP A 50 -15.68 15.31 -3.66
CA ASP A 50 -16.37 16.49 -4.18
C ASP A 50 -15.38 17.64 -4.41
N GLN A 51 -15.67 18.49 -5.36
CA GLN A 51 -14.92 19.74 -5.55
C GLN A 51 -15.50 20.84 -4.67
N PRO A 52 -14.65 21.75 -4.14
CA PRO A 52 -15.12 22.95 -3.49
C PRO A 52 -16.00 23.78 -4.44
N LEU A 53 -17.08 24.33 -3.90
CA LEU A 53 -17.96 25.22 -4.67
C LEU A 53 -17.20 26.47 -5.15
N GLU A 54 -17.39 26.84 -6.40
CA GLU A 54 -16.87 28.10 -6.91
C GLU A 54 -17.59 29.27 -6.25
N GLY A 55 -16.83 30.24 -5.75
CA GLY A 55 -17.38 31.45 -5.18
C GLY A 55 -18.00 32.33 -6.25
N VAL A 56 -19.28 32.65 -6.12
CA VAL A 56 -19.97 33.59 -6.98
C VAL A 56 -19.93 35.00 -6.36
N LYS A 57 -19.59 36.02 -7.16
CA LYS A 57 -19.56 37.41 -6.68
C LYS A 57 -20.93 37.81 -6.15
N TRP A 58 -20.99 38.20 -4.88
CA TRP A 58 -22.22 38.65 -4.25
C TRP A 58 -22.86 39.79 -5.06
N LYS A 59 -24.13 39.61 -5.45
CA LYS A 59 -25.00 40.64 -6.04
C LYS A 59 -26.26 40.77 -5.17
N LYS A 60 -26.67 42.00 -4.84
CA LYS A 60 -27.83 42.27 -4.01
C LYS A 60 -29.18 41.78 -4.62
N THR A 61 -29.14 41.38 -5.89
CA THR A 61 -30.27 40.86 -6.66
C THR A 61 -30.00 39.49 -7.25
N LEU A 62 -29.45 38.56 -6.46
CA LEU A 62 -29.42 37.15 -6.84
C LEU A 62 -30.85 36.64 -6.95
N LYS A 63 -31.28 36.33 -8.17
CA LYS A 63 -32.58 35.69 -8.43
C LYS A 63 -32.41 34.17 -8.19
N SER A 64 -33.48 33.55 -7.79
CA SER A 64 -33.53 32.06 -7.62
C SER A 64 -33.33 31.29 -8.94
N SER A 65 -33.25 32.00 -10.08
CA SER A 65 -32.92 31.44 -11.40
C SER A 65 -31.43 31.51 -11.75
N ASP A 66 -30.60 32.11 -10.92
CA ASP A 66 -29.15 32.04 -11.12
C ASP A 66 -28.72 30.59 -10.85
N ALA A 67 -28.00 30.02 -11.81
CA ALA A 67 -27.66 28.60 -11.91
C ALA A 67 -27.31 28.00 -10.55
N GLU A 68 -27.98 26.90 -10.20
CA GLU A 68 -27.62 26.08 -9.04
C GLU A 68 -26.17 25.69 -9.18
N ASN A 69 -25.31 26.24 -8.33
CA ASN A 69 -23.91 25.91 -8.29
C ASN A 69 -23.75 24.63 -7.41
N LEU A 70 -24.05 23.48 -8.02
CA LEU A 70 -23.93 22.20 -7.34
C LEU A 70 -22.47 21.75 -7.35
N PRO A 71 -21.96 21.18 -6.24
CA PRO A 71 -20.63 20.59 -6.22
C PRO A 71 -20.55 19.45 -7.21
N GLU A 72 -19.49 19.39 -7.99
CA GLU A 72 -19.23 18.24 -8.86
C GLU A 72 -18.74 17.06 -7.99
N VAL A 73 -19.56 16.01 -7.92
CA VAL A 73 -19.25 14.77 -7.18
C VAL A 73 -18.61 13.79 -8.14
N PHE A 74 -17.52 13.19 -7.73
CA PHE A 74 -16.77 12.17 -8.48
C PHE A 74 -16.45 10.98 -7.61
N SER A 75 -16.23 9.83 -8.23
CA SER A 75 -15.87 8.61 -7.49
C SER A 75 -14.72 7.85 -8.16
N CYS A 76 -14.07 7.03 -7.36
CA CYS A 76 -13.08 6.08 -7.80
C CYS A 76 -13.41 4.71 -7.23
N ARG A 77 -13.39 3.68 -8.07
CA ARG A 77 -13.58 2.29 -7.64
C ARG A 77 -12.27 1.56 -7.61
N LEU A 78 -11.90 1.06 -6.44
CA LEU A 78 -10.78 0.17 -6.25
C LEU A 78 -11.24 -1.28 -6.45
N LYS A 79 -10.42 -2.04 -7.16
CA LYS A 79 -10.70 -3.44 -7.54
C LYS A 79 -9.78 -4.39 -6.80
N ILE A 80 -10.06 -5.67 -6.97
CA ILE A 80 -9.17 -6.73 -6.51
C ILE A 80 -7.82 -6.59 -7.22
N ILE A 81 -6.78 -6.38 -6.43
CA ILE A 81 -5.39 -6.28 -6.90
C ILE A 81 -4.61 -7.57 -6.66
N HIS A 82 -5.10 -8.43 -5.79
CA HIS A 82 -4.48 -9.70 -5.47
C HIS A 82 -5.57 -10.71 -5.06
N ASP A 83 -5.54 -11.90 -5.68
CA ASP A 83 -6.46 -12.99 -5.41
C ASP A 83 -5.73 -14.31 -5.63
N HIS A 84 -5.23 -14.89 -4.54
CA HIS A 84 -4.40 -16.08 -4.62
C HIS A 84 -4.72 -17.09 -3.54
N PHE A 85 -4.69 -18.33 -3.94
CA PHE A 85 -4.80 -19.47 -3.05
C PHE A 85 -3.39 -20.05 -2.78
N TYR A 86 -2.99 -20.04 -1.54
CA TYR A 86 -1.71 -20.58 -1.06
C TYR A 86 -1.97 -21.93 -0.43
N TYR A 87 -1.24 -22.96 -0.86
CA TYR A 87 -1.43 -24.28 -0.32
C TYR A 87 -0.11 -25.02 -0.11
N THR A 88 -0.13 -25.97 0.81
CA THR A 88 0.95 -26.92 1.04
C THR A 88 0.37 -28.34 1.15
N ILE A 89 1.14 -29.34 0.75
CA ILE A 89 0.73 -30.73 0.78
C ILE A 89 1.66 -31.48 1.70
N TYR A 90 1.07 -32.14 2.68
CA TYR A 90 1.81 -32.97 3.63
C TYR A 90 1.57 -34.45 3.40
N ASN A 91 2.67 -35.22 3.42
CA ASN A 91 2.61 -36.66 3.31
C ASN A 91 2.01 -37.26 4.59
N LYS A 92 1.10 -38.24 4.41
CA LYS A 92 0.46 -38.98 5.52
C LYS A 92 1.44 -39.57 6.54
N LYS A 93 2.65 -40.00 6.08
CA LYS A 93 3.67 -40.56 6.99
C LYS A 93 4.25 -39.50 7.92
N VAL A 94 4.48 -38.28 7.40
CA VAL A 94 4.99 -37.14 8.18
C VAL A 94 3.93 -36.72 9.22
N MET A 95 2.67 -36.61 8.79
CA MET A 95 1.55 -36.29 9.69
C MET A 95 1.39 -37.31 10.80
N LYS A 96 1.48 -38.61 10.48
CA LYS A 96 1.38 -39.69 11.49
C LYS A 96 2.51 -39.62 12.51
N ARG A 97 3.73 -39.25 12.09
CA ARG A 97 4.86 -39.11 13.03
C ARG A 97 4.68 -37.90 13.94
N ALA A 98 4.27 -36.75 13.39
CA ALA A 98 3.99 -35.54 14.16
C ALA A 98 2.87 -35.74 15.21
N LEU A 99 1.87 -36.55 14.91
CA LEU A 99 0.79 -36.87 15.85
C LEU A 99 1.15 -37.80 16.97
N GLN A 100 2.36 -38.43 16.95
CA GLN A 100 2.84 -39.29 18.03
C GLN A 100 3.48 -38.51 19.17
N SER A 101 3.88 -37.27 18.95
CA SER A 101 4.54 -36.42 19.95
C SER A 101 3.85 -35.03 20.00
N PRO A 102 3.42 -34.57 21.17
CA PRO A 102 2.83 -33.23 21.30
C PRO A 102 3.76 -32.09 20.84
N THR A 103 5.07 -32.26 21.08
CA THR A 103 6.08 -31.27 20.67
C THR A 103 6.24 -31.22 19.16
N GLU A 104 6.27 -32.39 18.51
CA GLU A 104 6.37 -32.45 17.04
C GLU A 104 5.09 -31.97 16.38
N MET A 105 3.93 -32.16 17.00
CA MET A 105 2.66 -31.63 16.55
C MET A 105 2.65 -30.10 16.61
N ALA A 106 3.09 -29.51 17.72
CA ALA A 106 3.20 -28.06 17.84
C ALA A 106 4.15 -27.47 16.79
N ALA A 107 5.32 -28.08 16.60
CA ALA A 107 6.28 -27.66 15.58
C ALA A 107 5.71 -27.73 14.14
N LEU A 108 4.93 -28.78 13.83
CA LEU A 108 4.27 -28.92 12.54
C LEU A 108 3.21 -27.84 12.32
N VAL A 109 2.41 -27.53 13.34
CA VAL A 109 1.41 -26.46 13.30
C VAL A 109 2.09 -25.11 13.08
N ASP A 110 3.17 -24.81 13.79
CA ASP A 110 3.94 -23.58 13.63
C ASP A 110 4.52 -23.46 12.21
N GLN A 111 5.15 -24.51 11.70
CA GLN A 111 5.70 -24.55 10.35
C GLN A 111 4.61 -24.35 9.26
N LEU A 112 3.45 -24.98 9.45
CA LEU A 112 2.29 -24.81 8.56
C LEU A 112 1.83 -23.35 8.55
N THR A 113 1.62 -22.80 9.74
CA THR A 113 1.17 -21.41 9.91
C THR A 113 2.15 -20.43 9.29
N ASP A 114 3.44 -20.59 9.56
CA ASP A 114 4.48 -19.72 9.03
C ASP A 114 4.59 -19.80 7.49
N SER A 115 4.54 -21.01 6.93
CA SER A 115 4.61 -21.18 5.47
C SER A 115 3.42 -20.54 4.76
N MET A 116 2.21 -20.63 5.34
CA MET A 116 0.99 -20.10 4.77
C MET A 116 0.83 -18.59 4.97
N THR A 117 1.47 -17.99 5.99
CA THR A 117 1.35 -16.56 6.28
C THR A 117 2.47 -15.72 5.66
N THR A 118 3.67 -16.28 5.52
CA THR A 118 4.85 -15.54 5.01
C THR A 118 4.72 -15.20 3.52
N LYS A 119 4.37 -16.17 2.69
CA LYS A 119 4.27 -15.97 1.24
C LYS A 119 3.19 -14.96 0.85
N PRO A 120 1.96 -15.00 1.39
CA PRO A 120 0.94 -13.98 1.17
C PRO A 120 1.42 -12.56 1.47
N LYS A 121 2.15 -12.36 2.57
CA LYS A 121 2.69 -11.04 2.93
C LYS A 121 3.72 -10.53 1.94
N LEU A 122 4.64 -11.40 1.51
CA LEU A 122 5.64 -11.05 0.50
C LEU A 122 4.97 -10.65 -0.82
N ASP A 123 3.94 -11.38 -1.24
CA ASP A 123 3.24 -11.10 -2.47
C ASP A 123 2.39 -9.82 -2.35
N LEU A 124 1.76 -9.58 -1.20
CA LEU A 124 1.08 -8.31 -0.92
C LEU A 124 2.04 -7.12 -1.02
N ASN A 125 3.20 -7.21 -0.38
CA ASN A 125 4.21 -6.15 -0.46
C ASN A 125 4.68 -5.90 -1.90
N ARG A 126 4.82 -6.95 -2.72
CA ARG A 126 5.18 -6.82 -4.15
C ARG A 126 4.09 -6.11 -4.95
N VAL A 127 2.83 -6.50 -4.72
CA VAL A 127 1.69 -5.89 -5.41
C VAL A 127 1.56 -4.41 -5.05
N LEU A 128 1.65 -4.07 -3.76
CA LEU A 128 1.59 -2.69 -3.31
C LEU A 128 2.77 -1.86 -3.83
N THR A 129 3.99 -2.40 -3.83
CA THR A 129 5.14 -1.75 -4.46
C THR A 129 4.88 -1.47 -5.94
N LYS A 130 4.29 -2.41 -6.67
CA LYS A 130 3.92 -2.22 -8.06
C LYS A 130 2.89 -1.10 -8.23
N VAL A 131 1.85 -1.07 -7.39
CA VAL A 131 0.82 0.00 -7.41
C VAL A 131 1.47 1.36 -7.20
N ILE A 132 2.33 1.50 -6.19
CA ILE A 132 3.03 2.74 -5.84
C ILE A 132 4.01 3.18 -6.93
N CYS A 133 4.68 2.25 -7.61
CA CYS A 133 5.69 2.55 -8.63
C CYS A 133 5.13 2.59 -10.06
N THR A 134 3.82 2.51 -10.27
CA THR A 134 3.24 2.58 -11.62
C THR A 134 2.99 4.03 -12.02
N LYS A 135 3.73 4.51 -13.04
CA LYS A 135 3.66 5.90 -13.54
C LYS A 135 2.23 6.33 -13.88
N ASP A 136 1.44 5.42 -14.46
CA ASP A 136 0.07 5.71 -14.86
C ASP A 136 -0.88 6.05 -13.69
N ASN A 137 -0.47 5.80 -12.46
CA ASN A 137 -1.24 6.18 -11.27
C ASN A 137 -1.02 7.63 -10.85
N TYR A 138 -0.06 8.32 -11.46
CA TYR A 138 0.30 9.71 -11.13
C TYR A 138 -0.15 10.68 -12.21
N ASN A 139 -0.27 11.93 -11.83
CA ASN A 139 -0.24 13.02 -12.80
C ASN A 139 1.16 13.09 -13.44
N ASN A 140 1.21 13.39 -14.74
CA ASN A 140 2.48 13.52 -15.45
C ASN A 140 3.43 14.57 -14.81
N ALA A 141 2.89 15.62 -14.22
CA ALA A 141 3.65 16.66 -13.52
C ALA A 141 4.12 16.22 -12.12
N ALA A 142 3.51 15.18 -11.54
CA ALA A 142 3.88 14.61 -10.25
C ALA A 142 4.85 13.43 -10.37
N TRP A 143 5.04 12.89 -11.57
CA TRP A 143 6.09 11.91 -11.86
C TRP A 143 7.33 12.63 -12.39
N GLU A 144 8.21 12.99 -11.49
CA GLU A 144 9.45 13.70 -11.81
C GLU A 144 10.53 12.70 -12.20
N THR A 145 11.25 12.98 -13.30
CA THR A 145 12.40 12.17 -13.72
C THR A 145 13.69 12.95 -13.54
N VAL A 146 14.73 12.25 -13.13
CA VAL A 146 16.09 12.76 -13.01
C VAL A 146 17.02 11.94 -13.91
N THR A 147 18.04 12.57 -14.45
CA THR A 147 19.05 11.88 -15.25
C THR A 147 19.85 10.89 -14.39
N ALA A 148 20.52 9.93 -15.02
CA ALA A 148 21.37 8.98 -14.31
C ALA A 148 22.47 9.67 -13.50
N GLU A 149 23.01 10.80 -14.01
CA GLU A 149 24.01 11.59 -13.33
C GLU A 149 23.46 12.35 -12.10
N GLU A 150 22.24 12.86 -12.18
CA GLU A 150 21.57 13.50 -11.04
C GLU A 150 21.14 12.49 -9.98
N ALA A 151 20.77 11.27 -10.41
CA ALA A 151 20.39 10.18 -9.53
C ALA A 151 21.61 9.55 -8.82
N LYS A 152 22.82 9.77 -9.34
CA LYS A 152 24.06 9.32 -8.70
C LYS A 152 24.48 10.32 -7.64
N ILE A 153 24.34 9.95 -6.39
CA ILE A 153 24.72 10.80 -5.26
C ILE A 153 26.18 10.56 -4.93
N ASP A 154 27.05 11.38 -5.49
CA ASP A 154 28.51 11.35 -5.29
C ASP A 154 29.05 12.60 -4.60
N SER A 155 28.16 13.51 -4.15
CA SER A 155 28.51 14.73 -3.45
C SER A 155 27.39 15.21 -2.52
N LEU A 156 27.77 16.00 -1.52
CA LEU A 156 26.84 16.65 -0.59
C LEU A 156 25.85 17.57 -1.31
N ASP A 157 26.29 18.29 -2.34
CA ASP A 157 25.42 19.21 -3.08
C ASP A 157 24.31 18.46 -3.82
N LYS A 158 24.61 17.29 -4.41
CA LYS A 158 23.59 16.43 -5.04
C LYS A 158 22.62 15.85 -4.02
N ALA A 159 23.12 15.39 -2.87
CA ALA A 159 22.26 14.91 -1.79
C ALA A 159 21.29 16.01 -1.31
N ILE A 160 21.79 17.22 -1.08
CA ILE A 160 20.96 18.38 -0.70
C ILE A 160 19.96 18.73 -1.81
N ALA A 161 20.35 18.68 -3.07
CA ALA A 161 19.45 18.96 -4.20
C ALA A 161 18.26 17.98 -4.24
N ILE A 162 18.52 16.69 -4.06
CA ILE A 162 17.48 15.66 -4.01
C ILE A 162 16.54 15.86 -2.80
N LEU A 163 17.11 16.09 -1.62
CA LEU A 163 16.31 16.35 -0.42
C LEU A 163 15.45 17.61 -0.55
N ARG A 164 15.96 18.63 -1.21
CA ARG A 164 15.18 19.84 -1.54
C ARG A 164 14.03 19.53 -2.51
N LYS A 165 14.23 18.67 -3.51
CA LYS A 165 13.15 18.21 -4.41
C LYS A 165 12.05 17.49 -3.62
N ILE A 166 12.40 16.53 -2.78
CA ILE A 166 11.43 15.82 -1.92
C ILE A 166 10.68 16.80 -1.01
N LYS A 167 11.40 17.73 -0.36
CA LYS A 167 10.79 18.74 0.51
C LYS A 167 9.89 19.70 -0.27
N ALA A 168 10.28 20.12 -1.46
CA ALA A 168 9.49 20.99 -2.32
C ALA A 168 8.20 20.30 -2.77
N ALA A 169 8.26 19.02 -3.15
CA ALA A 169 7.09 18.23 -3.46
C ALA A 169 6.15 18.13 -2.24
N ALA A 170 6.71 17.82 -1.06
CA ALA A 170 5.93 17.74 0.18
C ALA A 170 5.24 19.07 0.53
N ASN A 171 5.93 20.20 0.35
CA ASN A 171 5.34 21.51 0.56
C ASN A 171 4.22 21.81 -0.46
N GLY A 172 4.48 21.49 -1.74
CA GLY A 172 3.50 21.68 -2.79
C GLY A 172 2.26 20.80 -2.67
N MET A 173 2.37 19.63 -2.01
CA MET A 173 1.22 18.77 -1.71
C MET A 173 0.34 19.30 -0.56
N VAL A 174 0.88 20.12 0.33
CA VAL A 174 0.12 20.76 1.42
C VAL A 174 -0.64 21.99 0.90
N GLU A 175 -0.18 22.62 -0.17
CA GLU A 175 -0.88 23.73 -0.80
C GLU A 175 -1.94 23.22 -1.79
N PRO A 176 -3.13 23.86 -1.88
CA PRO A 176 -4.16 23.48 -2.86
C PRO A 176 -3.61 23.51 -4.29
N SER A 177 -3.62 22.36 -4.96
CA SER A 177 -3.06 22.21 -6.30
C SER A 177 -3.68 21.03 -7.05
N ASP A 178 -3.72 21.11 -8.37
CA ASP A 178 -4.07 20.02 -9.29
C ASP A 178 -2.83 19.23 -9.78
N LYS A 179 -1.63 19.65 -9.36
CA LYS A 179 -0.37 19.08 -9.84
C LYS A 179 -0.12 17.67 -9.31
N TYR A 180 -0.45 17.43 -8.05
CA TYR A 180 -0.06 16.23 -7.31
C TYR A 180 -1.10 15.12 -7.28
N ASN A 181 -2.22 15.29 -7.94
CA ASN A 181 -3.23 14.27 -8.13
C ASN A 181 -3.51 14.06 -9.61
N ARG A 182 -4.02 12.89 -9.95
CA ARG A 182 -4.37 12.57 -11.33
C ARG A 182 -5.71 13.15 -11.74
N GLY A 183 -6.56 13.50 -10.77
CA GLY A 183 -7.92 13.94 -10.99
C GLY A 183 -8.92 12.78 -11.04
N TYR A 184 -10.01 12.95 -11.79
CA TYR A 184 -11.04 11.94 -11.94
C TYR A 184 -11.47 11.79 -13.40
N GLN A 185 -12.09 10.65 -13.72
CA GLN A 185 -12.68 10.41 -15.04
C GLN A 185 -14.20 10.39 -14.92
N LYS A 186 -14.87 11.11 -15.81
CA LYS A 186 -16.33 11.00 -15.96
C LYS A 186 -16.69 9.62 -16.54
N PRO A 187 -17.85 9.07 -16.20
CA PRO A 187 -18.34 7.85 -16.83
C PRO A 187 -18.30 7.97 -18.36
N ASN A 188 -17.75 6.95 -19.02
CA ASN A 188 -17.57 6.90 -20.48
C ASN A 188 -16.61 7.93 -21.10
N SER A 189 -15.78 8.59 -20.30
CA SER A 189 -14.68 9.45 -20.78
C SER A 189 -13.34 8.80 -20.53
N HIS A 190 -12.39 9.02 -21.45
CA HIS A 190 -10.98 8.67 -21.25
C HIS A 190 -10.15 9.84 -20.73
N ASP A 191 -10.73 11.04 -20.72
CA ASP A 191 -10.04 12.25 -20.29
C ASP A 191 -10.11 12.42 -18.79
N TRP A 192 -9.00 12.87 -18.21
CA TRP A 192 -8.87 13.18 -16.81
C TRP A 192 -9.24 14.63 -16.53
N ASN A 193 -10.21 14.81 -15.65
CA ASN A 193 -10.59 16.14 -15.16
C ASN A 193 -9.75 16.50 -13.95
N LYS A 194 -9.34 17.76 -13.88
CA LYS A 194 -8.50 18.27 -12.81
C LYS A 194 -9.29 18.41 -11.52
N VAL A 195 -8.63 18.09 -10.40
CA VAL A 195 -9.16 18.31 -9.05
C VAL A 195 -8.11 19.12 -8.29
N VAL A 196 -8.56 20.21 -7.67
CA VAL A 196 -7.73 20.99 -6.75
C VAL A 196 -7.89 20.39 -5.36
N THR A 197 -6.84 19.83 -4.82
CA THR A 197 -6.83 19.25 -3.48
C THR A 197 -5.51 19.54 -2.77
N ASN A 198 -5.47 19.34 -1.46
CA ASN A 198 -4.27 19.47 -0.66
C ASN A 198 -4.23 18.40 0.43
N SER A 199 -3.03 18.09 0.88
CA SER A 199 -2.81 17.29 2.09
C SER A 199 -2.86 18.19 3.33
N GLU A 200 -3.44 17.73 4.42
CA GLU A 200 -3.62 18.54 5.63
C GLU A 200 -2.30 19.06 6.21
N SER A 201 -1.27 18.22 6.18
CA SER A 201 0.07 18.58 6.63
C SER A 201 1.12 17.61 6.08
N ARG A 202 2.41 18.00 6.17
CA ARG A 202 3.52 17.08 5.86
C ARG A 202 3.53 15.84 6.75
N LYS A 203 2.98 15.94 7.97
CA LYS A 203 2.86 14.81 8.90
C LYS A 203 1.84 13.75 8.47
N ASN A 204 1.05 14.01 7.44
CA ASN A 204 0.13 13.05 6.85
C ASN A 204 0.73 12.38 5.60
N LEU A 205 1.94 12.80 5.21
CA LEU A 205 2.63 12.24 4.05
C LEU A 205 3.52 11.05 4.46
N VAL A 206 3.52 10.03 3.63
CA VAL A 206 4.34 8.82 3.75
C VAL A 206 5.37 8.83 2.63
N LEU A 207 6.65 8.79 2.99
CA LEU A 207 7.76 8.70 2.06
C LEU A 207 8.16 7.22 1.91
N THR A 208 8.15 6.69 0.68
CA THR A 208 8.78 5.41 0.37
C THR A 208 10.04 5.67 -0.46
N ILE A 209 11.16 5.10 -0.05
CA ILE A 209 12.46 5.34 -0.66
C ILE A 209 13.20 4.03 -0.93
N ASP A 210 13.89 3.96 -2.07
CA ASP A 210 14.73 2.80 -2.43
C ASP A 210 15.93 2.72 -1.47
N PRO A 211 16.28 1.53 -0.91
CA PRO A 211 17.34 1.38 0.05
C PRO A 211 18.70 1.82 -0.49
N ASP A 212 19.06 1.41 -1.71
CA ASP A 212 20.36 1.75 -2.30
C ASP A 212 20.48 3.28 -2.46
N PHE A 213 19.38 3.95 -2.81
CA PHE A 213 19.33 5.39 -2.95
C PHE A 213 19.34 6.11 -1.60
N LEU A 214 18.72 5.52 -0.59
CA LEU A 214 18.78 6.05 0.78
C LEU A 214 20.20 5.95 1.35
N ASP A 215 20.86 4.80 1.18
CA ASP A 215 22.23 4.59 1.66
C ASP A 215 23.19 5.63 1.05
N ASP A 216 23.08 5.89 -0.25
CA ASP A 216 23.85 6.94 -0.93
C ASP A 216 23.55 8.34 -0.35
N LEU A 217 22.30 8.63 -0.01
CA LEU A 217 21.90 9.88 0.64
C LEU A 217 22.47 9.99 2.07
N GLU A 218 22.40 8.92 2.84
CA GLU A 218 22.80 8.90 4.25
C GLU A 218 24.32 9.10 4.43
N ILE A 219 25.15 8.59 3.52
CA ILE A 219 26.61 8.80 3.55
C ILE A 219 26.95 10.29 3.61
N TYR A 220 26.26 11.12 2.83
CA TYR A 220 26.47 12.56 2.80
C TYR A 220 25.62 13.33 3.81
N PHE A 221 24.52 12.74 4.25
CA PHE A 221 23.54 13.36 5.15
C PHE A 221 23.99 13.31 6.62
N LEU A 222 24.59 12.20 7.06
CA LEU A 222 25.00 12.01 8.47
C LEU A 222 26.20 12.88 8.85
N ALA A 223 27.03 13.27 7.89
CA ALA A 223 28.23 14.05 8.18
C ALA A 223 27.95 15.53 8.52
N ASP A 224 27.00 16.20 7.84
CA ASP A 224 26.78 17.65 7.96
C ASP A 224 25.32 18.06 8.21
N VAL A 225 24.35 17.34 7.66
CA VAL A 225 22.93 17.72 7.66
C VAL A 225 22.19 17.22 8.90
N ALA A 226 22.76 16.28 9.65
CA ALA A 226 22.23 15.89 10.96
C ALA A 226 22.15 17.06 11.96
N ARG A 227 22.83 18.16 11.67
CA ARG A 227 22.73 19.42 12.42
C ARG A 227 21.49 20.23 12.06
N ASP A 228 20.97 20.14 10.84
CA ASP A 228 19.74 20.84 10.43
C ASP A 228 18.54 19.91 10.50
N SER A 229 17.81 19.98 11.62
CA SER A 229 16.60 19.21 11.88
C SER A 229 15.49 19.39 10.83
N ASN A 230 15.59 20.45 10.00
CA ASN A 230 14.60 20.82 8.98
C ASN A 230 14.71 20.03 7.68
N LEU A 231 15.80 19.28 7.47
CA LEU A 231 16.00 18.45 6.29
C LEU A 231 15.93 16.94 6.57
N ASN A 232 15.80 16.57 7.85
CA ASN A 232 15.71 15.15 8.21
C ASN A 232 14.35 14.54 7.77
N PRO A 233 14.29 13.62 6.79
CA PRO A 233 13.05 13.05 6.28
C PRO A 233 12.26 12.31 7.37
N TYR A 234 12.93 11.65 8.31
CA TYR A 234 12.27 10.93 9.42
C TYR A 234 11.49 11.85 10.38
N LYS A 235 11.83 13.15 10.40
CA LYS A 235 11.11 14.14 11.21
C LYS A 235 10.05 14.90 10.42
N LEU A 236 10.14 14.91 9.09
CA LEU A 236 9.26 15.67 8.22
C LEU A 236 7.95 14.93 7.91
N PHE A 237 8.01 13.62 7.78
CA PHE A 237 6.92 12.79 7.31
C PHE A 237 6.25 11.98 8.43
N LYS A 238 5.08 11.43 8.16
CA LYS A 238 4.38 10.51 9.05
C LYS A 238 5.19 9.24 9.25
N GLU A 239 5.67 8.69 8.14
CA GLU A 239 6.43 7.46 8.10
C GLU A 239 7.41 7.49 6.92
N VAL A 240 8.58 6.90 7.10
CA VAL A 240 9.55 6.65 6.04
C VAL A 240 9.69 5.16 5.86
N ILE A 241 9.27 4.67 4.71
CA ILE A 241 9.30 3.27 4.32
C ILE A 241 10.53 3.04 3.44
N VAL A 242 11.43 2.17 3.89
CA VAL A 242 12.60 1.75 3.11
C VAL A 242 12.28 0.44 2.40
N LYS A 243 12.14 0.49 1.08
CA LYS A 243 11.75 -0.67 0.27
C LYS A 243 12.31 -0.56 -1.13
N LYS A 244 12.83 -1.69 -1.66
CA LYS A 244 13.23 -1.76 -3.07
C LYS A 244 12.08 -1.43 -3.98
N LEU A 245 12.24 -0.36 -4.75
CA LEU A 245 11.22 0.14 -5.66
C LEU A 245 11.38 -0.49 -7.05
N THR A 246 10.35 -0.38 -7.87
CA THR A 246 10.31 -0.88 -9.26
C THR A 246 10.18 0.29 -10.23
N ASN A 247 10.25 0.00 -11.54
CA ASN A 247 10.05 1.02 -12.59
C ASN A 247 10.99 2.24 -12.48
N ASN A 248 12.23 2.01 -12.05
CA ASN A 248 13.24 3.05 -11.85
C ASN A 248 12.85 4.14 -10.82
N ALA A 249 11.81 3.93 -10.02
CA ALA A 249 11.46 4.84 -8.96
C ALA A 249 12.55 4.85 -7.88
N LEU A 250 12.92 6.03 -7.42
CA LEU A 250 13.92 6.27 -6.37
C LEU A 250 13.25 6.62 -5.04
N ALA A 251 12.21 7.43 -5.11
CA ALA A 251 11.41 7.82 -3.97
C ALA A 251 9.98 8.11 -4.41
N THR A 252 9.01 7.80 -3.56
CA THR A 252 7.61 8.17 -3.76
C THR A 252 7.05 8.79 -2.50
N LEU A 253 6.19 9.78 -2.66
CA LEU A 253 5.54 10.50 -1.57
C LEU A 253 4.03 10.42 -1.76
N HIS A 254 3.33 9.98 -0.74
CA HIS A 254 1.89 9.75 -0.77
C HIS A 254 1.21 10.38 0.44
N ASP A 255 0.04 10.98 0.22
CA ASP A 255 -0.88 11.20 1.32
C ASP A 255 -1.32 9.86 1.91
N GLU A 256 -1.52 9.78 3.23
CA GLU A 256 -1.96 8.54 3.90
C GLU A 256 -3.30 7.99 3.38
N LYS A 257 -4.07 8.86 2.70
CA LYS A 257 -5.36 8.51 2.08
C LYS A 257 -5.22 8.10 0.61
N SER A 258 -4.03 8.28 0.01
CA SER A 258 -3.87 8.10 -1.45
C SER A 258 -3.70 6.64 -1.86
N VAL A 259 -3.06 5.85 -1.05
CA VAL A 259 -2.94 4.41 -1.25
C VAL A 259 -3.80 3.71 -0.22
N VAL A 260 -4.65 2.82 -0.68
CA VAL A 260 -5.57 2.09 0.21
C VAL A 260 -5.55 0.62 -0.17
N TYR A 261 -5.53 -0.24 0.83
CA TYR A 261 -5.82 -1.65 0.63
C TYR A 261 -6.59 -2.23 1.81
N ARG A 262 -7.40 -3.24 1.52
CA ARG A 262 -8.10 -4.06 2.51
C ARG A 262 -7.91 -5.53 2.19
N ILE A 263 -7.78 -6.34 3.20
CA ILE A 263 -7.71 -7.79 3.08
C ILE A 263 -9.12 -8.32 3.33
N ILE A 264 -9.65 -9.06 2.35
CA ILE A 264 -10.88 -9.81 2.50
C ILE A 264 -10.49 -11.20 2.99
N ASN A 265 -11.03 -11.58 4.11
CA ASN A 265 -10.79 -12.86 4.72
C ASN A 265 -12.04 -13.71 4.54
N GLU A 266 -12.11 -14.44 3.43
CA GLU A 266 -13.28 -15.26 3.15
C GLU A 266 -13.25 -16.58 3.91
N ASP A 267 -12.11 -17.25 3.93
CA ASP A 267 -11.98 -18.56 4.57
C ASP A 267 -10.69 -18.65 5.36
N GLY A 268 -10.77 -19.26 6.52
CA GLY A 268 -9.58 -19.62 7.29
C GLY A 268 -8.68 -20.60 6.52
N ILE A 269 -7.84 -21.34 7.23
CA ILE A 269 -7.12 -22.45 6.61
C ILE A 269 -8.10 -23.55 6.25
N THR A 270 -8.15 -23.88 4.96
CA THR A 270 -8.94 -25.02 4.46
C THR A 270 -8.09 -26.28 4.48
N HIS A 271 -8.72 -27.40 4.75
CA HIS A 271 -8.09 -28.74 4.70
C HIS A 271 -8.84 -29.63 3.73
N GLU A 272 -8.09 -30.29 2.87
CA GLU A 272 -8.60 -31.26 1.91
C GLU A 272 -7.72 -32.53 1.91
N GLN A 273 -8.32 -33.69 1.91
CA GLN A 273 -7.59 -34.94 1.67
C GLN A 273 -7.44 -35.17 0.17
N VAL A 274 -6.21 -35.33 -0.28
CA VAL A 274 -5.94 -35.60 -1.71
C VAL A 274 -6.34 -37.05 -2.01
N PHE A 275 -7.34 -37.21 -2.86
CA PHE A 275 -7.87 -38.52 -3.26
C PHE A 275 -6.76 -39.41 -3.85
N GLY A 276 -6.72 -40.65 -3.43
CA GLY A 276 -5.78 -41.66 -3.93
C GLY A 276 -4.38 -41.69 -3.29
N SER A 277 -3.85 -40.56 -2.79
CA SER A 277 -2.52 -40.51 -2.16
C SER A 277 -2.57 -40.58 -0.62
N GLY A 278 -3.72 -40.23 -0.05
CA GLY A 278 -3.88 -40.07 1.41
C GLY A 278 -3.06 -38.94 2.00
N ASN A 279 -2.58 -38.02 1.19
CA ASN A 279 -1.92 -36.78 1.61
C ASN A 279 -2.96 -35.75 2.05
N SER A 280 -2.56 -34.83 2.93
CA SER A 280 -3.37 -33.71 3.36
C SER A 280 -2.91 -32.44 2.71
N LYS A 281 -3.82 -31.70 2.08
CA LYS A 281 -3.61 -30.38 1.50
C LYS A 281 -4.20 -29.35 2.45
N PHE A 282 -3.37 -28.41 2.87
CA PHE A 282 -3.80 -27.25 3.66
C PHE A 282 -3.69 -26.02 2.75
N GLY A 283 -4.69 -25.17 2.78
CA GLY A 283 -4.75 -24.00 1.91
C GLY A 283 -5.22 -22.76 2.63
N TYR A 284 -4.81 -21.63 2.13
CA TYR A 284 -5.18 -20.30 2.56
C TYR A 284 -5.48 -19.42 1.37
N HIS A 285 -6.64 -18.83 1.33
CA HIS A 285 -7.05 -17.88 0.30
C HIS A 285 -6.89 -16.47 0.82
N MET A 286 -6.21 -15.62 0.04
CA MET A 286 -6.06 -14.21 0.34
C MET A 286 -6.50 -13.38 -0.85
N THR A 287 -7.55 -12.60 -0.65
CA THR A 287 -8.03 -11.60 -1.60
C THR A 287 -7.76 -10.21 -1.03
N VAL A 288 -7.21 -9.33 -1.84
CA VAL A 288 -6.93 -7.93 -1.47
C VAL A 288 -7.57 -7.00 -2.48
N ILE A 289 -8.42 -6.11 -1.98
CA ILE A 289 -8.89 -4.94 -2.71
C ILE A 289 -7.98 -3.78 -2.40
N GLY A 290 -7.61 -3.02 -3.40
CA GLY A 290 -6.79 -1.84 -3.16
C GLY A 290 -6.39 -1.13 -4.43
N GLY A 291 -5.61 -0.08 -4.24
CA GLY A 291 -5.11 0.74 -5.33
C GLY A 291 -4.74 2.13 -4.86
N MET A 292 -4.55 2.99 -5.82
CA MET A 292 -4.25 4.40 -5.59
C MET A 292 -5.48 5.24 -5.95
N ILE A 293 -5.90 6.09 -5.02
CA ILE A 293 -7.04 6.99 -5.23
C ILE A 293 -6.56 8.18 -6.07
N PRO A 294 -7.05 8.36 -7.30
CA PRO A 294 -6.46 9.26 -8.28
C PRO A 294 -6.64 10.75 -7.95
N PHE A 295 -7.62 11.12 -7.14
CA PHE A 295 -7.88 12.51 -6.72
C PHE A 295 -7.23 12.88 -5.39
N THR A 296 -6.35 12.04 -4.86
CA THR A 296 -5.53 12.33 -3.68
C THR A 296 -4.08 12.60 -4.09
N ASN A 297 -3.35 13.33 -3.24
CA ASN A 297 -2.01 13.77 -3.57
C ASN A 297 -0.97 12.65 -3.51
N SER A 298 -0.15 12.61 -4.55
CA SER A 298 0.99 11.70 -4.68
C SER A 298 2.05 12.29 -5.59
N TRP A 299 3.30 11.94 -5.34
CA TRP A 299 4.46 12.36 -6.12
C TRP A 299 5.50 11.24 -6.18
N ALA A 300 6.25 11.18 -7.27
CA ALA A 300 7.32 10.21 -7.44
C ALA A 300 8.54 10.84 -8.10
N LEU A 301 9.72 10.39 -7.68
CA LEU A 301 11.02 10.66 -8.30
C LEU A 301 11.54 9.36 -8.91
N ALA A 302 11.87 9.38 -10.19
CA ALA A 302 12.36 8.21 -10.91
C ALA A 302 13.59 8.55 -11.76
N ARG A 303 14.39 7.54 -12.07
CA ARG A 303 15.43 7.66 -13.11
C ARG A 303 14.79 7.72 -14.48
N ALA A 304 15.32 8.60 -15.33
CA ALA A 304 14.94 8.69 -16.74
C ALA A 304 15.31 7.42 -17.53
#